data_636a0a16237b7c67eeca0fa313861c79
#
_entry.id   636a0a16237b7c67eeca0fa313861c79
#
_cell.length_a   1.000
_cell.length_b   1.000
_cell.length_c   1.000
_cell.angle_alpha   90.00
_cell.angle_beta   90.00
_cell.angle_gamma   90.00
#
_symmetry.space_group_name_H-M   'P 1'
#
loop_
_entity.id
_entity.type
_entity.pdbx_description
1 polymer ?
#
loop_
_entity_poly.entity_id
_entity_poly.type
_entity_poly.pdbx_seq_one_letter_code
_entity_poly.pdbx_strand_id
1 'polypeptide(L)'
;IYWVIYFYWANNNNIQRYNVESLASKLGSNIFSDKHDTVLNALQLETSADQNESRILAQTYIKNVKEKLNSIDLNISFNNDKSTRLKILLLATWVFAILIFFLSYDLSANSFYRWTNPTKHFPAPKPFSLMSMSGDIHIIGGDNTEINIQATPSFPDTVHLYLTPNQVSTKKRDSLKLKFSATPIDDGTYHFKLPELYQDYSYQAFVKANHFWEAWESVATKPFTIFVTDRPIFESFSLTIIPPKYSKLEKVQQEGNIALIEGLKGSIIQIDLTSNRMLKNAYVEINGERSKMASNYNQASGYFKLMDEGQFTVNLVDKRGITNRDPIPYKLQIIPDHYPTLSILKPSPITELGNDQSVPIHLEVSDDYGFTDLQLAYEVQRPAYLQADPYVAMFNINDLNTDSLDQTIKMYWDLNDMMLMPEDEVHFHFELTDNDIISGPKRTVSSTFIVRVPSLADLYENVENSENDFIDDVLSDIQEIEDLKEQFEKMELEVLKSKELDWDQEQSLKNSIEKSKEEIENLEKVA
;
A
#
# COMPACT_ATOMS: atom_id res chain seq x y z
N ILE A 1 -28.72 11.15 -59.02
CA ILE A 1 -27.57 10.79 -59.86
C ILE A 1 -27.43 9.28 -59.94
N TYR A 2 -27.43 8.53 -58.84
CA TYR A 2 -27.30 7.06 -58.81
C TYR A 2 -28.38 6.36 -59.62
N TRP A 3 -29.64 6.81 -59.55
CA TRP A 3 -30.77 6.29 -60.34
C TRP A 3 -30.66 6.59 -61.85
N VAL A 4 -30.12 7.74 -62.21
CA VAL A 4 -29.91 8.11 -63.63
C VAL A 4 -28.77 7.25 -64.21
N ILE A 5 -27.71 7.04 -63.48
CA ILE A 5 -26.59 6.17 -63.88
C ILE A 5 -27.03 4.71 -63.95
N TYR A 6 -27.83 4.24 -62.99
CA TYR A 6 -28.39 2.90 -63.02
C TYR A 6 -29.33 2.67 -64.20
N PHE A 7 -30.16 3.67 -64.50
CA PHE A 7 -31.06 3.62 -65.63
C PHE A 7 -30.35 3.62 -66.99
N TYR A 8 -29.33 4.43 -67.14
CA TYR A 8 -28.45 4.49 -68.31
C TYR A 8 -27.68 3.17 -68.47
N TRP A 9 -27.16 2.63 -67.45
CA TRP A 9 -26.41 1.37 -67.43
C TRP A 9 -27.33 0.17 -67.68
N ALA A 10 -28.52 0.15 -67.10
CA ALA A 10 -29.53 -0.89 -67.33
C ALA A 10 -30.08 -0.87 -68.79
N ASN A 11 -30.26 0.32 -69.34
CA ASN A 11 -30.71 0.46 -70.73
C ASN A 11 -29.61 0.06 -71.73
N ASN A 12 -28.36 0.42 -71.45
CA ASN A 12 -27.23 0.05 -72.32
C ASN A 12 -26.93 -1.46 -72.28
N ASN A 13 -27.03 -2.09 -71.14
CA ASN A 13 -26.87 -3.54 -71.00
C ASN A 13 -28.02 -4.35 -71.57
N ASN A 14 -29.25 -3.80 -71.67
CA ASN A 14 -30.37 -4.48 -72.32
C ASN A 14 -30.22 -4.55 -73.83
N ILE A 15 -29.53 -3.60 -74.48
CA ILE A 15 -29.27 -3.63 -75.94
C ILE A 15 -28.25 -4.73 -76.28
N GLN A 16 -27.32 -5.08 -75.40
CA GLN A 16 -26.33 -6.14 -75.64
C GLN A 16 -26.83 -7.56 -75.37
N ARG A 17 -28.04 -7.75 -74.81
CA ARG A 17 -28.53 -9.08 -74.39
C ARG A 17 -29.46 -9.78 -75.35
N TYR A 18 -29.82 -9.18 -76.45
CA TYR A 18 -30.59 -9.89 -77.46
C TYR A 18 -29.64 -10.60 -78.41
N ASN A 19 -29.38 -11.88 -78.15
CA ASN A 19 -28.83 -12.79 -79.14
C ASN A 19 -29.78 -12.85 -80.32
N VAL A 20 -29.29 -12.98 -81.54
CA VAL A 20 -30.08 -13.03 -82.77
C VAL A 20 -31.20 -14.09 -82.65
N GLU A 21 -30.94 -15.20 -82.01
CA GLU A 21 -31.87 -16.27 -81.71
C GLU A 21 -33.02 -15.82 -80.77
N SER A 22 -32.72 -15.06 -79.72
CA SER A 22 -33.75 -14.56 -78.80
C SER A 22 -34.63 -13.49 -79.48
N LEU A 23 -34.07 -12.73 -80.39
CA LEU A 23 -34.79 -11.75 -81.19
C LEU A 23 -35.72 -12.45 -82.23
N ALA A 24 -35.23 -13.51 -82.88
CA ALA A 24 -35.99 -14.34 -83.79
C ALA A 24 -37.18 -15.05 -83.11
N SER A 25 -36.96 -15.60 -81.91
CA SER A 25 -38.04 -16.21 -81.10
C SER A 25 -39.10 -15.18 -80.71
N LYS A 26 -38.67 -13.97 -80.29
CA LYS A 26 -39.58 -12.89 -79.87
C LYS A 26 -40.33 -12.29 -81.05
N LEU A 27 -39.74 -12.18 -82.24
CA LEU A 27 -40.36 -11.82 -83.46
C LEU A 27 -41.40 -12.91 -83.90
N GLY A 28 -40.97 -14.19 -83.78
CA GLY A 28 -41.86 -15.32 -84.09
C GLY A 28 -43.10 -15.34 -83.20
N SER A 29 -42.99 -15.13 -81.93
CA SER A 29 -44.07 -15.09 -80.94
C SER A 29 -45.04 -13.92 -81.16
N ASN A 30 -44.57 -12.79 -81.67
CA ASN A 30 -45.37 -11.59 -81.87
C ASN A 30 -46.10 -11.62 -83.25
N ILE A 31 -45.51 -12.28 -84.25
CA ILE A 31 -46.02 -12.24 -85.65
C ILE A 31 -46.83 -13.50 -85.99
N PHE A 32 -46.43 -14.64 -85.47
CA PHE A 32 -47.07 -15.93 -85.79
C PHE A 32 -47.78 -16.47 -84.55
N SER A 33 -49.07 -16.23 -84.44
CA SER A 33 -49.91 -16.62 -83.30
C SER A 33 -50.00 -18.15 -83.10
N ASP A 34 -49.84 -18.96 -84.11
CA ASP A 34 -49.98 -20.42 -84.05
C ASP A 34 -48.67 -21.20 -84.06
N LYS A 35 -47.54 -20.57 -84.41
CA LYS A 35 -46.23 -21.22 -84.53
C LYS A 35 -45.12 -20.27 -84.11
N HIS A 36 -44.94 -20.11 -82.82
CA HIS A 36 -44.01 -19.13 -82.17
C HIS A 36 -42.54 -19.27 -82.62
N ASP A 37 -42.10 -20.46 -82.95
CA ASP A 37 -40.71 -20.71 -83.32
C ASP A 37 -40.41 -20.63 -84.83
N THR A 38 -41.36 -20.20 -85.64
CA THR A 38 -41.23 -20.15 -87.09
C THR A 38 -40.07 -19.33 -87.60
N VAL A 39 -39.84 -18.17 -87.01
CA VAL A 39 -38.70 -17.29 -87.35
C VAL A 39 -37.39 -17.84 -86.82
N LEU A 40 -37.39 -18.42 -85.61
CA LEU A 40 -36.22 -19.05 -85.02
C LEU A 40 -35.79 -20.28 -85.84
N ASN A 41 -36.77 -21.13 -86.21
CA ASN A 41 -36.51 -22.30 -87.05
C ASN A 41 -35.99 -21.91 -88.42
N ALA A 42 -36.52 -20.85 -89.07
CA ALA A 42 -36.00 -20.33 -90.31
C ALA A 42 -34.56 -19.82 -90.22
N LEU A 43 -34.21 -19.13 -89.10
CA LEU A 43 -32.84 -18.68 -88.79
C LEU A 43 -31.88 -19.87 -88.57
N GLN A 44 -32.30 -20.87 -87.80
CA GLN A 44 -31.53 -22.09 -87.56
C GLN A 44 -31.32 -22.90 -88.87
N LEU A 45 -32.35 -22.99 -89.72
CA LEU A 45 -32.21 -23.62 -91.01
C LEU A 45 -31.31 -22.82 -91.97
N GLU A 46 -31.29 -21.50 -91.90
CA GLU A 46 -30.39 -20.66 -92.70
C GLU A 46 -28.95 -20.87 -92.28
N THR A 47 -28.68 -20.98 -90.99
CA THR A 47 -27.32 -21.22 -90.41
C THR A 47 -26.84 -22.66 -90.63
N SER A 48 -27.75 -23.63 -90.78
CA SER A 48 -27.46 -25.06 -91.02
C SER A 48 -27.71 -25.53 -92.44
N ALA A 49 -28.02 -24.63 -93.40
CA ALA A 49 -28.41 -24.92 -94.75
C ALA A 49 -27.37 -25.70 -95.60
N ASP A 50 -26.12 -25.62 -95.25
CA ASP A 50 -25.05 -26.32 -95.98
C ASP A 50 -24.87 -27.81 -95.61
N GLN A 51 -25.56 -28.31 -94.57
CA GLN A 51 -25.46 -29.66 -94.07
C GLN A 51 -26.65 -30.58 -94.25
N ASN A 52 -27.75 -30.08 -94.87
CA ASN A 52 -28.98 -30.85 -94.98
C ASN A 52 -29.27 -31.40 -96.43
N GLU A 53 -29.58 -32.71 -96.50
CA GLU A 53 -29.98 -33.42 -97.74
C GLU A 53 -31.21 -32.83 -98.43
N SER A 54 -32.01 -31.99 -97.78
CA SER A 54 -33.21 -31.34 -98.26
C SER A 54 -33.07 -29.84 -98.51
N ARG A 55 -31.97 -29.42 -99.12
CA ARG A 55 -31.63 -27.99 -99.34
C ARG A 55 -32.73 -27.19 -100.04
N ILE A 56 -33.44 -27.76 -100.95
CA ILE A 56 -34.53 -27.10 -101.69
C ILE A 56 -35.76 -26.83 -100.80
N LEU A 57 -36.13 -27.76 -99.93
CA LEU A 57 -37.22 -27.58 -98.97
C LEU A 57 -36.89 -26.53 -97.92
N ALA A 58 -35.66 -26.52 -97.38
CA ALA A 58 -35.21 -25.53 -96.43
C ALA A 58 -35.18 -24.12 -97.04
N GLN A 59 -34.69 -23.96 -98.25
CA GLN A 59 -34.70 -22.68 -98.97
C GLN A 59 -36.10 -22.18 -99.24
N THR A 60 -37.02 -23.08 -99.57
CA THR A 60 -38.43 -22.72 -99.81
C THR A 60 -39.12 -22.28 -98.51
N TYR A 61 -38.83 -22.97 -97.41
CA TYR A 61 -39.34 -22.57 -96.08
C TYR A 61 -38.77 -21.20 -95.64
N ILE A 62 -37.50 -20.96 -95.78
CA ILE A 62 -36.85 -19.69 -95.48
C ILE A 62 -37.43 -18.56 -96.35
N LYS A 63 -37.60 -18.81 -97.63
CA LYS A 63 -38.22 -17.86 -98.59
C LYS A 63 -39.63 -17.49 -98.16
N ASN A 64 -40.46 -18.45 -97.81
CA ASN A 64 -41.83 -18.24 -97.37
C ASN A 64 -41.94 -17.45 -96.06
N VAL A 65 -41.03 -17.72 -95.10
CA VAL A 65 -40.96 -16.96 -93.84
C VAL A 65 -40.48 -15.54 -94.10
N LYS A 66 -39.52 -15.35 -95.04
CA LYS A 66 -38.98 -14.04 -95.40
C LYS A 66 -40.01 -13.18 -96.15
N GLU A 67 -40.81 -13.78 -97.07
CA GLU A 67 -41.89 -13.08 -97.76
C GLU A 67 -42.99 -12.65 -96.76
N LYS A 68 -43.37 -13.49 -95.82
CA LYS A 68 -44.28 -13.13 -94.72
C LYS A 68 -43.78 -12.05 -93.84
N LEU A 69 -42.51 -12.08 -93.49
CA LEU A 69 -41.89 -11.02 -92.69
C LEU A 69 -41.83 -9.68 -93.39
N ASN A 70 -41.54 -9.68 -94.72
CA ASN A 70 -41.51 -8.46 -95.54
C ASN A 70 -42.90 -7.84 -95.77
N SER A 71 -43.98 -8.62 -95.66
CA SER A 71 -45.36 -8.14 -95.79
C SER A 71 -45.94 -7.49 -94.54
N ILE A 72 -45.20 -7.54 -93.41
CA ILE A 72 -45.62 -7.02 -92.10
C ILE A 72 -44.80 -5.82 -91.75
N ASP A 73 -45.45 -4.70 -91.39
CA ASP A 73 -44.76 -3.53 -90.85
C ASP A 73 -44.28 -3.84 -89.43
N LEU A 74 -42.99 -4.04 -89.30
CA LEU A 74 -42.33 -4.41 -88.03
C LEU A 74 -42.47 -3.34 -86.92
N ASN A 75 -42.77 -2.08 -87.31
CA ASN A 75 -43.01 -1.02 -86.36
C ASN A 75 -44.31 -1.17 -85.56
N ILE A 76 -45.30 -1.85 -86.14
CA ILE A 76 -46.60 -2.09 -85.48
C ILE A 76 -46.55 -3.30 -84.56
N SER A 77 -45.66 -4.25 -84.84
CA SER A 77 -45.53 -5.49 -84.06
C SER A 77 -44.87 -5.36 -82.74
N PHE A 78 -44.11 -4.28 -82.48
CA PHE A 78 -43.51 -4.01 -81.21
C PHE A 78 -44.35 -3.01 -80.42
N ASN A 79 -45.16 -3.55 -79.52
CA ASN A 79 -46.00 -2.74 -78.60
C ASN A 79 -45.14 -1.82 -77.72
N ASN A 80 -45.21 -0.52 -77.97
CA ASN A 80 -44.38 0.53 -77.35
C ASN A 80 -44.95 1.04 -76.01
N ASP A 81 -45.93 0.33 -75.42
CA ASP A 81 -46.62 0.74 -74.18
C ASP A 81 -45.71 0.86 -72.98
N LYS A 82 -44.67 0.05 -72.92
CA LYS A 82 -43.65 0.15 -71.80
C LYS A 82 -42.81 1.43 -71.92
N SER A 83 -42.52 1.84 -73.17
CA SER A 83 -41.72 3.07 -73.40
C SER A 83 -42.54 4.33 -73.10
N THR A 84 -43.81 4.35 -73.37
CA THR A 84 -44.71 5.49 -73.06
C THR A 84 -44.95 5.62 -71.56
N ARG A 85 -45.19 4.53 -70.83
CA ARG A 85 -45.33 4.53 -69.38
C ARG A 85 -44.03 5.01 -68.68
N LEU A 86 -42.88 4.60 -69.22
CA LEU A 86 -41.57 5.04 -68.69
C LEU A 86 -41.35 6.53 -68.91
N LYS A 87 -41.74 7.09 -70.05
CA LYS A 87 -41.62 8.55 -70.32
C LYS A 87 -42.55 9.36 -69.42
N ILE A 88 -43.78 8.86 -69.17
CA ILE A 88 -44.71 9.52 -68.22
C ILE A 88 -44.14 9.50 -66.79
N LEU A 89 -43.59 8.36 -66.39
CA LEU A 89 -42.97 8.23 -65.04
C LEU A 89 -41.76 9.16 -64.88
N LEU A 90 -40.91 9.28 -65.88
CA LEU A 90 -39.82 10.25 -65.95
C LEU A 90 -40.31 11.69 -65.89
N LEU A 91 -41.34 12.02 -66.60
CA LEU A 91 -41.94 13.36 -66.58
C LEU A 91 -42.52 13.68 -65.19
N ALA A 92 -43.23 12.71 -64.58
CA ALA A 92 -43.73 12.86 -63.20
C ALA A 92 -42.65 13.06 -62.17
N THR A 93 -41.52 12.34 -62.28
CA THR A 93 -40.38 12.54 -61.39
C THR A 93 -39.70 13.92 -61.54
N TRP A 94 -39.63 14.41 -62.79
CA TRP A 94 -39.14 15.77 -63.05
C TRP A 94 -40.10 16.85 -62.50
N VAL A 95 -41.37 16.71 -62.65
CA VAL A 95 -42.39 17.63 -62.10
C VAL A 95 -42.32 17.62 -60.57
N PHE A 96 -42.18 16.41 -59.97
CA PHE A 96 -42.02 16.29 -58.49
C PHE A 96 -40.72 16.92 -58.01
N ALA A 97 -39.62 16.74 -58.72
CA ALA A 97 -38.35 17.38 -58.38
C ALA A 97 -38.39 18.91 -58.46
N ILE A 98 -39.09 19.44 -59.50
CA ILE A 98 -39.32 20.87 -59.66
C ILE A 98 -40.21 21.42 -58.54
N LEU A 99 -41.25 20.66 -58.14
CA LEU A 99 -42.14 21.03 -57.07
C LEU A 99 -41.38 21.11 -55.73
N ILE A 100 -40.52 20.10 -55.41
CA ILE A 100 -39.66 20.11 -54.23
C ILE A 100 -38.70 21.30 -54.30
N PHE A 101 -38.09 21.59 -55.46
CA PHE A 101 -37.20 22.73 -55.62
C PHE A 101 -37.89 24.05 -55.31
N PHE A 102 -39.14 24.25 -55.73
CA PHE A 102 -39.90 25.48 -55.43
C PHE A 102 -40.37 25.53 -53.97
N LEU A 103 -40.80 24.40 -53.37
CA LEU A 103 -41.20 24.32 -51.97
C LEU A 103 -40.03 24.54 -51.01
N SER A 104 -38.81 24.21 -51.41
CA SER A 104 -37.59 24.37 -50.61
C SER A 104 -36.54 25.22 -51.37
N TYR A 105 -36.98 26.35 -51.94
CA TYR A 105 -36.16 27.20 -52.84
C TYR A 105 -34.83 27.59 -52.20
N ASP A 106 -34.87 28.07 -50.95
CA ASP A 106 -33.64 28.53 -50.22
C ASP A 106 -32.64 27.38 -50.00
N LEU A 107 -33.13 26.21 -49.67
CA LEU A 107 -32.30 25.02 -49.49
C LEU A 107 -31.73 24.53 -50.81
N SER A 108 -32.56 24.52 -51.86
CA SER A 108 -32.21 24.03 -53.20
C SER A 108 -31.25 24.98 -53.91
N ALA A 109 -31.48 26.28 -53.82
CA ALA A 109 -30.60 27.31 -54.40
C ALA A 109 -29.21 27.32 -53.74
N ASN A 110 -29.17 27.21 -52.38
CA ASN A 110 -27.90 27.12 -51.65
C ASN A 110 -27.14 25.82 -51.97
N SER A 111 -27.87 24.69 -52.11
CA SER A 111 -27.26 23.41 -52.49
C SER A 111 -26.71 23.44 -53.90
N PHE A 112 -27.46 24.07 -54.89
CA PHE A 112 -27.03 24.25 -56.25
C PHE A 112 -25.81 25.18 -56.34
N TYR A 113 -25.81 26.30 -55.58
CA TYR A 113 -24.65 27.19 -55.48
C TYR A 113 -23.40 26.50 -54.95
N ARG A 114 -23.55 25.63 -53.95
CA ARG A 114 -22.44 24.81 -53.44
C ARG A 114 -21.91 23.83 -54.48
N TRP A 115 -22.81 23.20 -55.23
CA TRP A 115 -22.45 22.24 -56.26
C TRP A 115 -21.72 22.88 -57.44
N THR A 116 -22.09 24.10 -57.80
CA THR A 116 -21.45 24.87 -58.90
C THR A 116 -20.10 25.52 -58.50
N ASN A 117 -19.76 25.57 -57.21
CA ASN A 117 -18.53 26.12 -56.68
C ASN A 117 -17.72 25.10 -55.87
N PRO A 118 -17.26 24.00 -56.45
CA PRO A 118 -16.59 22.93 -55.70
C PRO A 118 -15.26 23.32 -55.06
N THR A 119 -14.64 24.40 -55.51
CA THR A 119 -13.38 24.91 -54.95
C THR A 119 -13.56 25.81 -53.73
N LYS A 120 -14.80 26.27 -53.46
CA LYS A 120 -15.10 27.08 -52.27
C LYS A 120 -15.42 26.22 -51.09
N HIS A 121 -14.78 26.48 -49.95
CA HIS A 121 -15.14 25.83 -48.71
C HIS A 121 -16.39 26.49 -48.09
N PHE A 122 -17.45 25.76 -47.97
CA PHE A 122 -18.70 26.19 -47.36
C PHE A 122 -18.79 25.63 -45.94
N PRO A 123 -18.82 26.48 -44.92
CA PRO A 123 -19.03 25.97 -43.54
C PRO A 123 -20.41 25.32 -43.42
N ALA A 124 -20.47 24.17 -42.81
CA ALA A 124 -21.72 23.49 -42.54
C ALA A 124 -22.58 24.31 -41.55
N PRO A 125 -23.91 24.41 -41.78
CA PRO A 125 -24.79 25.05 -40.83
C PRO A 125 -24.76 24.28 -39.51
N LYS A 126 -24.41 24.99 -38.43
CA LYS A 126 -24.36 24.42 -37.08
C LYS A 126 -25.70 24.66 -36.38
N PRO A 127 -26.36 23.63 -35.79
CA PRO A 127 -27.66 23.78 -35.14
C PRO A 127 -27.58 24.57 -33.81
N PHE A 128 -26.40 24.63 -33.20
CA PHE A 128 -26.13 25.35 -31.99
C PHE A 128 -24.70 25.84 -31.95
N SER A 129 -24.41 26.75 -31.03
CA SER A 129 -23.07 27.16 -30.62
C SER A 129 -22.82 26.80 -29.16
N LEU A 130 -21.59 26.40 -28.85
CA LEU A 130 -21.14 26.16 -27.50
C LEU A 130 -20.32 27.35 -27.01
N MET A 131 -20.64 27.82 -25.81
CA MET A 131 -19.91 28.91 -25.15
C MET A 131 -19.48 28.45 -23.76
N SER A 132 -18.23 28.68 -23.39
CA SER A 132 -17.80 28.50 -22.02
C SER A 132 -18.18 29.72 -21.19
N MET A 133 -18.95 29.48 -20.15
CA MET A 133 -19.31 30.51 -19.17
C MET A 133 -18.16 30.74 -18.17
N SER A 134 -17.32 29.74 -17.96
CA SER A 134 -16.21 29.77 -17.00
C SER A 134 -14.95 30.45 -17.57
N GLY A 135 -14.72 30.40 -18.89
CA GLY A 135 -13.53 30.98 -19.52
C GLY A 135 -12.22 30.38 -19.02
N ASP A 136 -11.16 31.21 -18.97
CA ASP A 136 -9.91 30.81 -18.32
C ASP A 136 -10.07 30.82 -16.80
N ILE A 137 -9.61 29.77 -16.13
CA ILE A 137 -9.83 29.53 -14.71
C ILE A 137 -8.48 29.44 -14.00
N HIS A 138 -8.40 30.08 -12.83
CA HIS A 138 -7.27 29.98 -11.92
C HIS A 138 -7.68 29.21 -10.67
N ILE A 139 -7.05 28.08 -10.41
CA ILE A 139 -7.33 27.22 -9.26
C ILE A 139 -6.05 26.94 -8.48
N ILE A 140 -6.23 26.53 -7.22
CA ILE A 140 -5.13 25.98 -6.42
C ILE A 140 -5.13 24.47 -6.58
N GLY A 141 -3.96 23.87 -6.71
CA GLY A 141 -3.80 22.43 -6.94
C GLY A 141 -4.56 21.59 -5.91
N GLY A 142 -5.34 20.64 -6.41
CA GLY A 142 -6.18 19.78 -5.60
C GLY A 142 -7.55 20.36 -5.20
N ASP A 143 -7.90 21.59 -5.56
CA ASP A 143 -9.23 22.12 -5.29
C ASP A 143 -10.26 21.58 -6.28
N ASN A 144 -11.49 21.40 -5.81
CA ASN A 144 -12.61 21.03 -6.66
C ASN A 144 -12.95 22.18 -7.60
N THR A 145 -13.15 21.86 -8.86
CA THR A 145 -13.44 22.85 -9.90
C THR A 145 -14.59 22.36 -10.77
N GLU A 146 -15.44 23.32 -11.16
CA GLU A 146 -16.55 23.06 -12.07
C GLU A 146 -16.43 23.96 -13.31
N ILE A 147 -16.73 23.39 -14.48
CA ILE A 147 -16.80 24.11 -15.75
C ILE A 147 -18.23 24.13 -16.22
N ASN A 148 -18.72 25.31 -16.58
CA ASN A 148 -20.05 25.53 -17.10
C ASN A 148 -19.98 25.87 -18.58
N ILE A 149 -20.68 25.08 -19.38
CA ILE A 149 -20.79 25.27 -20.84
C ILE A 149 -22.26 25.51 -21.18
N GLN A 150 -22.55 26.52 -21.97
CA GLN A 150 -23.89 26.83 -22.45
C GLN A 150 -24.00 26.52 -23.95
N ALA A 151 -25.10 25.91 -24.35
CA ALA A 151 -25.46 25.71 -25.74
C ALA A 151 -26.63 26.64 -26.12
N THR A 152 -26.58 27.25 -27.31
CA THR A 152 -27.64 28.12 -27.86
C THR A 152 -27.67 27.99 -29.38
N PRO A 153 -28.82 28.04 -30.09
CA PRO A 153 -30.20 28.09 -29.57
C PRO A 153 -30.81 26.72 -29.24
N SER A 154 -30.20 25.60 -29.70
CA SER A 154 -30.70 24.25 -29.40
C SER A 154 -29.74 23.54 -28.47
N PHE A 155 -30.26 22.57 -27.70
CA PHE A 155 -29.54 21.88 -26.64
C PHE A 155 -29.25 20.43 -27.07
N PRO A 156 -27.99 20.05 -27.29
CA PRO A 156 -27.64 18.66 -27.58
C PRO A 156 -27.80 17.80 -26.31
N ASP A 157 -28.21 16.52 -26.50
CA ASP A 157 -28.43 15.60 -25.38
C ASP A 157 -27.19 15.39 -24.52
N THR A 158 -26.00 15.47 -25.12
CA THR A 158 -24.73 15.27 -24.42
C THR A 158 -23.66 16.18 -24.99
N VAL A 159 -22.97 16.90 -24.10
CA VAL A 159 -21.75 17.64 -24.42
C VAL A 159 -20.55 16.91 -23.82
N HIS A 160 -19.48 16.81 -24.59
CA HIS A 160 -18.22 16.26 -24.14
C HIS A 160 -17.21 17.37 -23.87
N LEU A 161 -16.49 17.23 -22.76
CA LEU A 161 -15.38 18.11 -22.39
C LEU A 161 -14.08 17.33 -22.47
N TYR A 162 -13.11 17.82 -23.20
CA TYR A 162 -11.74 17.30 -23.19
C TYR A 162 -10.83 18.20 -22.38
N LEU A 163 -10.04 17.58 -21.49
CA LEU A 163 -8.93 18.22 -20.81
C LEU A 163 -7.64 17.64 -21.36
N THR A 164 -6.74 18.53 -21.76
CA THR A 164 -5.43 18.17 -22.32
C THR A 164 -4.34 18.84 -21.48
N PRO A 165 -3.38 18.09 -20.91
CA PRO A 165 -2.31 18.66 -20.11
C PRO A 165 -1.38 19.52 -20.99
N ASN A 166 -0.99 20.70 -20.50
CA ASN A 166 -0.18 21.65 -21.27
C ASN A 166 1.31 21.26 -21.34
N GLN A 167 1.82 20.53 -20.36
CA GLN A 167 3.26 20.24 -20.22
C GLN A 167 3.75 18.99 -20.96
N VAL A 168 2.93 18.32 -21.76
CA VAL A 168 3.28 17.07 -22.45
C VAL A 168 3.63 17.31 -23.91
N SER A 169 4.74 16.71 -24.37
CA SER A 169 5.17 16.77 -25.77
C SER A 169 4.07 16.26 -26.71
N THR A 170 3.94 16.89 -27.88
CA THR A 170 2.85 16.70 -28.86
C THR A 170 2.53 15.25 -29.23
N LYS A 171 3.51 14.34 -29.19
CA LYS A 171 3.30 12.91 -29.52
C LYS A 171 2.58 12.09 -28.43
N LYS A 172 2.58 12.53 -27.17
CA LYS A 172 1.88 11.86 -26.04
C LYS A 172 0.59 12.59 -25.61
N ARG A 173 0.29 13.75 -26.18
CA ARG A 173 -0.85 14.60 -25.79
C ARG A 173 -2.21 13.90 -25.98
N ASP A 174 -2.37 13.14 -27.04
CA ASP A 174 -3.65 12.51 -27.37
C ASP A 174 -3.97 11.29 -26.48
N SER A 175 -2.97 10.62 -25.96
CA SER A 175 -3.17 9.48 -25.05
C SER A 175 -3.48 9.88 -23.59
N LEU A 176 -3.29 11.15 -23.24
CA LEU A 176 -3.51 11.69 -21.88
C LEU A 176 -4.74 12.62 -21.80
N LYS A 177 -5.57 12.66 -22.84
CA LYS A 177 -6.82 13.43 -22.83
C LYS A 177 -7.84 12.81 -21.89
N LEU A 178 -8.27 13.57 -20.89
CA LEU A 178 -9.39 13.21 -20.04
C LEU A 178 -10.68 13.64 -20.73
N LYS A 179 -11.67 12.75 -20.78
CA LYS A 179 -12.98 12.99 -21.38
C LYS A 179 -14.06 12.94 -20.31
N PHE A 180 -14.85 14.01 -20.24
CA PHE A 180 -16.03 14.11 -19.40
C PHE A 180 -17.26 14.28 -20.29
N SER A 181 -18.43 13.91 -19.79
CA SER A 181 -19.70 14.06 -20.50
C SER A 181 -20.75 14.59 -19.54
N ALA A 182 -21.55 15.51 -20.00
CA ALA A 182 -22.66 16.07 -19.23
C ALA A 182 -23.91 16.16 -20.09
N THR A 183 -25.07 16.04 -19.44
CA THR A 183 -26.39 16.30 -20.00
C THR A 183 -26.87 17.69 -19.63
N PRO A 184 -27.77 18.31 -20.42
CA PRO A 184 -28.23 19.66 -20.14
C PRO A 184 -29.09 19.71 -18.86
N ILE A 185 -28.96 20.82 -18.13
CA ILE A 185 -29.89 21.24 -17.10
C ILE A 185 -30.82 22.28 -17.72
N ASP A 186 -31.93 22.63 -17.08
CA ASP A 186 -33.12 23.36 -17.59
C ASP A 186 -32.85 24.54 -18.53
N ASP A 187 -31.68 25.17 -18.52
CA ASP A 187 -31.33 26.33 -19.35
C ASP A 187 -30.38 26.02 -20.52
N GLY A 188 -30.14 24.76 -20.85
CA GLY A 188 -29.12 24.38 -21.85
C GLY A 188 -27.69 24.58 -21.34
N THR A 189 -27.50 24.61 -20.02
CA THR A 189 -26.22 24.67 -19.35
C THR A 189 -25.77 23.26 -18.97
N TYR A 190 -24.50 22.97 -19.19
CA TYR A 190 -23.85 21.71 -18.88
C TYR A 190 -22.81 21.93 -17.80
N HIS A 191 -22.94 21.21 -16.68
CA HIS A 191 -22.03 21.30 -15.55
C HIS A 191 -21.06 20.12 -15.56
N PHE A 192 -19.77 20.43 -15.56
CA PHE A 192 -18.69 19.44 -15.53
C PHE A 192 -17.93 19.57 -14.20
N LYS A 193 -18.12 18.60 -13.30
CA LYS A 193 -17.30 18.46 -12.09
C LYS A 193 -15.99 17.80 -12.48
N LEU A 194 -14.87 18.48 -12.25
CA LEU A 194 -13.55 17.99 -12.57
C LEU A 194 -12.94 17.30 -11.35
N PRO A 195 -12.08 16.28 -11.58
CA PRO A 195 -11.26 15.73 -10.52
C PRO A 195 -10.23 16.75 -10.04
N GLU A 196 -9.52 16.42 -8.99
CA GLU A 196 -8.42 17.23 -8.48
C GLU A 196 -7.32 17.38 -9.52
N LEU A 197 -6.97 18.61 -9.85
CA LEU A 197 -5.97 18.94 -10.85
C LEU A 197 -4.71 19.50 -10.18
N TYR A 198 -3.54 19.02 -10.62
CA TYR A 198 -2.23 19.42 -10.07
C TYR A 198 -1.27 20.00 -11.10
N GLN A 199 -1.72 20.20 -12.34
CA GLN A 199 -0.97 20.84 -13.42
C GLN A 199 -1.90 21.61 -14.33
N ASP A 200 -1.34 22.47 -15.19
CA ASP A 200 -2.13 23.25 -16.14
C ASP A 200 -2.75 22.37 -17.22
N TYR A 201 -4.03 22.63 -17.51
CA TYR A 201 -4.79 21.95 -18.55
C TYR A 201 -5.39 22.95 -19.53
N SER A 202 -5.42 22.59 -20.80
CA SER A 202 -6.29 23.22 -21.78
C SER A 202 -7.58 22.41 -21.88
N TYR A 203 -8.73 23.07 -21.83
CA TYR A 203 -10.01 22.40 -21.99
C TYR A 203 -10.81 22.91 -23.19
N GLN A 204 -11.56 22.03 -23.79
CA GLN A 204 -12.45 22.33 -24.91
C GLN A 204 -13.69 21.43 -24.82
N ALA A 205 -14.87 22.08 -24.88
CA ALA A 205 -16.10 21.34 -25.02
C ALA A 205 -16.43 21.10 -26.49
N PHE A 206 -16.95 19.95 -26.81
CA PHE A 206 -17.33 19.61 -28.17
C PHE A 206 -18.51 18.64 -28.21
N VAL A 207 -19.23 18.70 -29.32
CA VAL A 207 -20.28 17.76 -29.67
C VAL A 207 -20.02 17.30 -31.12
N LYS A 208 -20.08 16.01 -31.34
CA LYS A 208 -19.96 15.42 -32.68
C LYS A 208 -21.34 15.08 -33.19
N ALA A 209 -21.55 15.25 -34.50
CA ALA A 209 -22.78 14.80 -35.14
C ALA A 209 -23.02 13.30 -34.90
N ASN A 210 -24.25 12.95 -34.50
CA ASN A 210 -24.61 11.57 -34.17
C ASN A 210 -24.99 10.77 -35.42
N HIS A 211 -25.46 11.47 -36.48
CA HIS A 211 -25.97 10.82 -37.68
C HIS A 211 -25.24 11.28 -38.95
N PHE A 212 -25.01 10.37 -39.88
CA PHE A 212 -24.27 10.64 -41.10
C PHE A 212 -24.99 11.61 -42.06
N TRP A 213 -26.31 11.87 -41.85
CA TRP A 213 -27.08 12.83 -42.64
C TRP A 213 -27.08 14.24 -42.07
N GLU A 214 -26.46 14.45 -40.89
CA GLU A 214 -26.28 15.79 -40.33
C GLU A 214 -25.23 16.54 -41.16
N ALA A 215 -25.57 17.77 -41.54
CA ALA A 215 -24.71 18.57 -42.42
C ALA A 215 -23.42 19.07 -41.73
N TRP A 216 -23.43 19.08 -40.39
CA TRP A 216 -22.28 19.50 -39.55
C TRP A 216 -21.52 18.28 -39.05
N GLU A 217 -20.23 18.41 -38.87
CA GLU A 217 -19.39 17.32 -38.37
C GLU A 217 -19.19 17.43 -36.85
N SER A 218 -18.84 18.61 -36.36
CA SER A 218 -18.67 18.88 -34.94
C SER A 218 -18.86 20.36 -34.62
N VAL A 219 -19.27 20.63 -33.39
CA VAL A 219 -19.31 21.96 -32.79
C VAL A 219 -18.42 21.94 -31.57
N ALA A 220 -17.50 22.88 -31.47
CA ALA A 220 -16.57 22.98 -30.35
C ALA A 220 -16.45 24.43 -29.86
N THR A 221 -16.16 24.60 -28.58
CA THR A 221 -15.75 25.89 -28.00
C THR A 221 -14.36 26.28 -28.46
N LYS A 222 -13.98 27.53 -28.23
CA LYS A 222 -12.55 27.87 -28.24
C LYS A 222 -11.85 27.10 -27.10
N PRO A 223 -10.56 26.78 -27.26
CA PRO A 223 -9.78 26.23 -26.15
C PRO A 223 -9.60 27.30 -25.08
N PHE A 224 -9.77 26.91 -23.82
CA PHE A 224 -9.52 27.72 -22.63
C PHE A 224 -8.50 26.99 -21.74
N THR A 225 -7.89 27.75 -20.82
CA THR A 225 -6.84 27.21 -19.94
C THR A 225 -7.29 27.20 -18.49
N ILE A 226 -6.99 26.11 -17.80
CA ILE A 226 -7.05 25.99 -16.35
C ILE A 226 -5.63 26.17 -15.84
N PHE A 227 -5.35 27.28 -15.18
CA PHE A 227 -4.08 27.57 -14.53
C PHE A 227 -4.11 27.00 -13.12
N VAL A 228 -3.21 26.09 -12.83
CA VAL A 228 -3.10 25.44 -11.52
C VAL A 228 -1.93 26.03 -10.75
N THR A 229 -2.22 26.66 -9.64
CA THR A 229 -1.21 27.18 -8.74
C THR A 229 -0.80 26.10 -7.75
N ASP A 230 0.48 25.70 -7.78
CA ASP A 230 0.99 24.67 -6.88
C ASP A 230 0.88 25.06 -5.41
N ARG A 231 0.52 24.11 -4.58
CA ARG A 231 0.61 24.20 -3.12
C ARG A 231 2.05 23.99 -2.65
N PRO A 232 2.41 24.52 -1.46
CA PRO A 232 3.67 24.12 -0.82
C PRO A 232 3.62 22.63 -0.45
N ILE A 233 4.67 21.92 -0.84
CA ILE A 233 4.91 20.50 -0.49
C ILE A 233 6.30 20.36 0.10
N PHE A 234 6.55 19.26 0.82
CA PHE A 234 7.88 18.92 1.30
C PHE A 234 8.74 18.38 0.15
N GLU A 235 9.91 18.98 -0.06
CA GLU A 235 10.99 18.41 -0.90
C GLU A 235 11.87 17.48 -0.08
N SER A 236 12.14 17.87 1.18
CA SER A 236 12.79 17.03 2.17
C SER A 236 12.12 17.22 3.52
N PHE A 237 12.04 16.16 4.28
CA PHE A 237 11.48 16.14 5.61
C PHE A 237 12.24 15.11 6.45
N SER A 238 12.84 15.55 7.52
CA SER A 238 13.58 14.70 8.46
C SER A 238 13.15 14.96 9.88
N LEU A 239 13.13 13.90 10.66
CA LEU A 239 12.82 13.90 12.08
C LEU A 239 14.03 13.41 12.84
N THR A 240 14.39 14.10 13.91
CA THR A 240 15.41 13.65 14.84
C THR A 240 14.79 13.47 16.22
N ILE A 241 14.81 12.24 16.71
CA ILE A 241 14.33 11.88 18.03
C ILE A 241 15.54 11.94 18.98
N ILE A 242 15.49 12.83 19.95
CA ILE A 242 16.53 13.00 20.96
C ILE A 242 15.98 12.49 22.29
N PRO A 243 16.40 11.30 22.75
CA PRO A 243 15.92 10.73 24.00
C PRO A 243 16.31 11.60 25.22
N PRO A 244 15.60 11.44 26.35
CA PRO A 244 15.98 12.09 27.61
C PRO A 244 17.40 11.66 28.02
N LYS A 245 18.13 12.57 28.69
CA LYS A 245 19.52 12.34 29.06
C LYS A 245 19.73 11.14 30.00
N TYR A 246 18.74 10.83 30.84
CA TYR A 246 18.87 9.72 31.80
C TYR A 246 18.96 8.36 31.10
N SER A 247 18.32 8.21 29.92
CA SER A 247 18.30 6.94 29.16
C SER A 247 19.66 6.61 28.51
N LYS A 248 20.57 7.59 28.38
CA LYS A 248 21.87 7.46 27.69
C LYS A 248 21.79 6.97 26.25
N LEU A 249 20.58 6.91 25.67
CA LEU A 249 20.38 6.50 24.29
C LEU A 249 20.89 7.58 23.34
N GLU A 250 21.37 7.14 22.20
CA GLU A 250 21.77 8.04 21.11
C GLU A 250 20.55 8.61 20.39
N LYS A 251 20.73 9.79 19.76
CA LYS A 251 19.71 10.39 18.92
C LYS A 251 19.46 9.53 17.68
N VAL A 252 18.20 9.35 17.33
CA VAL A 252 17.78 8.60 16.14
C VAL A 252 17.27 9.57 15.08
N GLN A 253 17.80 9.49 13.88
CA GLN A 253 17.31 10.25 12.74
C GLN A 253 16.39 9.36 11.91
N GLN A 254 15.20 9.85 11.60
CA GLN A 254 14.17 9.15 10.85
C GLN A 254 13.79 9.98 9.62
N GLU A 255 13.67 9.33 8.47
CA GLU A 255 13.16 9.98 7.27
C GLU A 255 11.64 10.18 7.35
N GLY A 256 11.15 11.26 6.73
CA GLY A 256 9.76 11.68 6.82
C GLY A 256 8.71 10.79 6.15
N ASN A 257 9.10 9.67 5.58
CA ASN A 257 8.19 8.67 4.99
C ASN A 257 7.62 7.68 6.02
N ILE A 258 8.12 7.70 7.27
CA ILE A 258 7.66 6.85 8.36
C ILE A 258 6.69 7.66 9.23
N ALA A 259 5.42 7.26 9.24
CA ALA A 259 4.36 7.99 9.94
C ALA A 259 4.23 7.64 11.44
N LEU A 260 4.99 6.67 11.95
CA LEU A 260 5.04 6.31 13.35
C LEU A 260 6.34 6.81 13.98
N ILE A 261 6.22 7.55 15.09
CA ILE A 261 7.34 8.07 15.87
C ILE A 261 7.24 7.48 17.25
N GLU A 262 8.24 6.72 17.62
CA GLU A 262 8.36 6.08 18.93
C GLU A 262 9.49 6.70 19.71
N GLY A 263 9.24 7.02 20.96
CA GLY A 263 10.26 7.61 21.83
C GLY A 263 9.88 7.52 23.30
N LEU A 264 10.87 7.64 24.16
CA LEU A 264 10.65 7.75 25.61
C LEU A 264 9.89 9.03 25.94
N LYS A 265 9.10 8.99 26.98
CA LYS A 265 8.49 10.20 27.54
C LYS A 265 9.55 11.25 27.83
N GLY A 266 9.33 12.47 27.35
CA GLY A 266 10.30 13.56 27.49
C GLY A 266 11.33 13.66 26.37
N SER A 267 11.31 12.77 25.38
CA SER A 267 12.13 12.90 24.18
C SER A 267 11.82 14.19 23.43
N ILE A 268 12.82 14.81 22.83
CA ILE A 268 12.66 15.99 21.98
C ILE A 268 12.58 15.51 20.54
N ILE A 269 11.46 15.84 19.88
CA ILE A 269 11.25 15.58 18.46
C ILE A 269 11.63 16.85 17.71
N GLN A 270 12.75 16.82 17.01
CA GLN A 270 13.21 17.91 16.16
C GLN A 270 12.77 17.62 14.72
N ILE A 271 12.20 18.62 14.06
CA ILE A 271 11.69 18.56 12.70
C ILE A 271 12.51 19.53 11.86
N ASP A 272 13.08 19.04 10.77
CA ASP A 272 13.75 19.85 9.77
C ASP A 272 13.17 19.54 8.40
N LEU A 273 12.75 20.56 7.66
CA LEU A 273 12.10 20.39 6.37
C LEU A 273 12.54 21.46 5.35
N THR A 274 12.45 21.08 4.08
CA THR A 274 12.59 22.00 2.95
C THR A 274 11.33 21.91 2.08
N SER A 275 10.79 23.03 1.71
CA SER A 275 9.60 23.15 0.84
C SER A 275 10.00 23.55 -0.58
N ASN A 276 9.21 23.13 -1.58
CA ASN A 276 9.33 23.57 -2.99
C ASN A 276 9.02 25.06 -3.20
N ARG A 277 8.49 25.74 -2.16
CA ARG A 277 8.09 27.15 -2.22
C ARG A 277 8.62 27.93 -1.03
N MET A 278 8.81 29.23 -1.24
CA MET A 278 9.19 30.14 -0.15
C MET A 278 8.08 30.22 0.88
N LEU A 279 8.41 29.95 2.13
CA LEU A 279 7.49 29.93 3.24
C LEU A 279 7.31 31.33 3.84
N LYS A 280 6.08 31.65 4.22
CA LYS A 280 5.74 32.77 5.07
C LYS A 280 5.72 32.31 6.53
N ASN A 281 5.12 31.15 6.79
CA ASN A 281 5.03 30.50 8.10
C ASN A 281 5.04 28.99 7.95
N ALA A 282 5.53 28.29 8.97
CA ALA A 282 5.32 26.87 9.17
C ALA A 282 4.92 26.64 10.63
N TYR A 283 4.08 25.66 10.90
CA TYR A 283 3.68 25.29 12.26
C TYR A 283 3.41 23.79 12.35
N VAL A 284 3.70 23.26 13.52
CA VAL A 284 3.34 21.89 13.91
C VAL A 284 2.02 21.99 14.69
N GLU A 285 1.06 21.15 14.37
CA GLU A 285 -0.17 21.01 15.12
C GLU A 285 -0.15 19.66 15.83
N ILE A 286 -0.12 19.67 17.17
CA ILE A 286 0.01 18.49 18.03
C ILE A 286 -1.29 18.38 18.82
N ASN A 287 -2.02 17.31 18.66
CA ASN A 287 -3.31 17.09 19.37
C ASN A 287 -4.26 18.31 19.30
N GLY A 288 -4.19 19.10 18.20
CA GLY A 288 -4.99 20.31 18.00
C GLY A 288 -4.35 21.62 18.47
N GLU A 289 -3.22 21.58 19.17
CA GLU A 289 -2.47 22.76 19.55
C GLU A 289 -1.39 23.12 18.52
N ARG A 290 -1.26 24.41 18.20
CA ARG A 290 -0.33 24.90 17.17
C ARG A 290 0.93 25.47 17.78
N SER A 291 2.07 24.96 17.37
CA SER A 291 3.40 25.50 17.69
C SER A 291 4.07 26.01 16.42
N LYS A 292 4.58 27.25 16.49
CA LYS A 292 5.24 27.89 15.34
C LYS A 292 6.66 27.36 15.15
N MET A 293 7.01 27.01 13.91
CA MET A 293 8.37 26.67 13.51
C MET A 293 9.15 27.90 13.07
N ALA A 294 10.46 27.88 13.27
CA ALA A 294 11.35 28.85 12.65
C ALA A 294 11.40 28.60 11.14
N SER A 295 11.11 29.63 10.34
CA SER A 295 11.10 29.51 8.88
C SER A 295 12.06 30.52 8.25
N ASN A 296 12.88 30.04 7.29
CA ASN A 296 13.83 30.84 6.54
C ASN A 296 13.79 30.44 5.06
N TYR A 297 13.39 31.35 4.18
CA TYR A 297 13.14 31.09 2.75
C TYR A 297 12.19 29.90 2.56
N ASN A 298 12.72 28.77 2.08
CA ASN A 298 11.98 27.53 1.84
C ASN A 298 12.24 26.45 2.90
N GLN A 299 13.01 26.75 3.95
CA GLN A 299 13.31 25.85 5.04
C GLN A 299 12.50 26.19 6.27
N ALA A 300 12.13 25.18 7.05
CA ALA A 300 11.57 25.37 8.37
C ALA A 300 12.13 24.32 9.33
N SER A 301 12.36 24.75 10.55
CA SER A 301 12.79 23.89 11.65
C SER A 301 11.98 24.17 12.92
N GLY A 302 11.72 23.13 13.68
CA GLY A 302 10.98 23.21 14.92
C GLY A 302 11.26 22.03 15.81
N TYR A 303 10.88 22.13 17.06
CA TYR A 303 10.99 21.02 18.00
C TYR A 303 9.83 21.07 19.00
N PHE A 304 9.51 19.89 19.53
CA PHE A 304 8.57 19.76 20.63
C PHE A 304 8.99 18.58 21.52
N LYS A 305 8.44 18.54 22.73
CA LYS A 305 8.71 17.48 23.69
C LYS A 305 7.59 16.46 23.67
N LEU A 306 7.94 15.18 23.56
CA LEU A 306 7.00 14.06 23.59
C LEU A 306 6.58 13.81 25.06
N MET A 307 5.41 14.30 25.43
CA MET A 307 4.87 14.13 26.79
C MET A 307 3.70 13.19 26.85
N ASP A 308 2.90 13.15 25.77
CA ASP A 308 1.71 12.35 25.67
C ASP A 308 1.62 11.69 24.29
N GLU A 309 0.94 10.55 24.21
CA GLU A 309 0.62 9.90 22.95
C GLU A 309 -0.38 10.73 22.14
N GLY A 310 -0.40 10.55 20.83
CA GLY A 310 -1.31 11.27 19.97
C GLY A 310 -0.85 11.32 18.52
N GLN A 311 -1.06 12.47 17.89
CA GLN A 311 -0.63 12.71 16.53
C GLN A 311 -0.22 14.16 16.32
N PHE A 312 0.64 14.39 15.36
CA PHE A 312 0.93 15.74 14.89
C PHE A 312 0.88 15.83 13.38
N THR A 313 0.64 17.01 12.89
CA THR A 313 0.70 17.38 11.48
C THR A 313 1.61 18.58 11.29
N VAL A 314 2.22 18.68 10.10
CA VAL A 314 3.02 19.85 9.74
C VAL A 314 2.31 20.66 8.67
N ASN A 315 2.05 21.90 8.96
CA ASN A 315 1.31 22.82 8.12
C ASN A 315 2.25 23.91 7.60
N LEU A 316 2.26 24.10 6.29
CA LEU A 316 3.06 25.09 5.58
C LEU A 316 2.13 26.19 5.04
N VAL A 317 2.60 27.42 5.10
CA VAL A 317 1.97 28.58 4.46
C VAL A 317 3.00 29.27 3.61
N ASP A 318 2.79 29.35 2.30
CA ASP A 318 3.70 30.05 1.40
C ASP A 318 3.54 31.58 1.47
N LYS A 319 4.39 32.31 0.75
CA LYS A 319 4.33 33.78 0.72
C LYS A 319 3.04 34.33 0.13
N ARG A 320 2.30 33.56 -0.68
CA ARG A 320 1.01 33.91 -1.26
C ARG A 320 -0.15 33.67 -0.30
N GLY A 321 0.09 32.97 0.83
CA GLY A 321 -0.92 32.57 1.79
C GLY A 321 -1.57 31.21 1.50
N ILE A 322 -1.03 30.46 0.52
CA ILE A 322 -1.54 29.13 0.18
C ILE A 322 -0.96 28.12 1.16
N THR A 323 -1.82 27.23 1.68
CA THR A 323 -1.45 26.16 2.60
C THR A 323 -1.24 24.84 1.87
N ASN A 324 -0.43 23.95 2.44
CA ASN A 324 -0.43 22.55 2.02
C ASN A 324 -1.82 21.95 2.24
N ARG A 325 -2.16 20.92 1.45
CA ARG A 325 -3.44 20.22 1.55
C ARG A 325 -3.19 18.88 2.23
N ASP A 326 -4.14 18.47 3.07
CA ASP A 326 -4.18 17.16 3.71
C ASP A 326 -2.83 16.77 4.33
N PRO A 327 -2.34 17.55 5.33
CA PRO A 327 -1.06 17.27 5.97
C PRO A 327 -1.06 15.86 6.56
N ILE A 328 -0.01 15.12 6.31
CA ILE A 328 0.13 13.73 6.78
C ILE A 328 0.12 13.73 8.32
N PRO A 329 -0.76 12.95 8.96
CA PRO A 329 -0.73 12.78 10.40
C PRO A 329 0.38 11.78 10.78
N TYR A 330 1.30 12.23 11.64
CA TYR A 330 2.34 11.40 12.24
C TYR A 330 1.87 10.95 13.61
N LYS A 331 1.84 9.65 13.85
CA LYS A 331 1.45 9.07 15.14
C LYS A 331 2.62 9.16 16.11
N LEU A 332 2.34 9.63 17.33
CA LEU A 332 3.26 9.68 18.44
C LEU A 332 2.95 8.53 19.41
N GLN A 333 3.92 7.72 19.70
CA GLN A 333 3.81 6.62 20.65
C GLN A 333 4.94 6.71 21.70
N ILE A 334 4.56 6.54 22.95
CA ILE A 334 5.53 6.54 24.05
C ILE A 334 6.01 5.11 24.29
N ILE A 335 7.31 4.92 24.24
CA ILE A 335 7.94 3.68 24.71
C ILE A 335 7.84 3.68 26.23
N PRO A 336 7.19 2.67 26.83
CA PRO A 336 7.10 2.61 28.28
C PRO A 336 8.48 2.34 28.88
N ASP A 337 8.79 3.01 29.97
CA ASP A 337 9.91 2.77 30.82
C ASP A 337 9.42 1.86 31.97
N HIS A 338 10.05 0.73 32.20
CA HIS A 338 9.58 -0.28 33.14
C HIS A 338 10.15 -0.04 34.55
N TYR A 339 9.59 -0.74 35.53
CA TYR A 339 10.12 -0.77 36.88
C TYR A 339 11.42 -1.59 36.90
N PRO A 340 12.42 -1.18 37.69
CA PRO A 340 13.61 -2.00 37.85
C PRO A 340 13.28 -3.33 38.50
N THR A 341 14.00 -4.37 38.11
CA THR A 341 13.83 -5.71 38.65
C THR A 341 14.91 -5.99 39.69
N LEU A 342 14.52 -6.63 40.80
CA LEU A 342 15.36 -6.97 41.91
C LEU A 342 15.14 -8.44 42.30
N SER A 343 16.18 -9.24 42.20
CA SER A 343 16.18 -10.65 42.58
C SER A 343 17.21 -10.89 43.69
N ILE A 344 16.79 -11.51 44.78
CA ILE A 344 17.64 -11.80 45.91
C ILE A 344 18.03 -13.28 45.87
N LEU A 345 19.31 -13.56 45.64
CA LEU A 345 19.85 -14.91 45.60
C LEU A 345 20.27 -15.38 46.98
N LYS A 346 20.78 -14.46 47.83
CA LYS A 346 21.11 -14.68 49.23
C LYS A 346 20.78 -13.41 50.03
N PRO A 347 20.41 -13.55 51.29
CA PRO A 347 20.19 -14.77 52.07
C PRO A 347 18.89 -15.48 51.71
N SER A 348 18.61 -16.61 52.34
CA SER A 348 17.29 -17.25 52.38
C SER A 348 16.28 -16.35 53.09
N PRO A 349 14.96 -16.48 52.83
CA PRO A 349 13.92 -15.64 53.44
C PRO A 349 13.97 -15.61 54.98
N ILE A 350 14.40 -16.68 55.58
CA ILE A 350 14.71 -16.77 57.00
C ILE A 350 16.12 -17.39 57.10
N THR A 351 17.02 -16.70 57.79
CA THR A 351 18.40 -17.11 57.93
C THR A 351 18.81 -16.94 59.42
N GLU A 352 19.48 -17.91 59.96
CA GLU A 352 20.09 -17.79 61.29
C GLU A 352 21.41 -17.03 61.20
N LEU A 353 21.66 -16.14 62.14
CA LEU A 353 22.90 -15.39 62.25
C LEU A 353 24.04 -16.30 62.72
N GLY A 354 25.06 -16.39 61.88
CA GLY A 354 26.26 -17.15 62.21
C GLY A 354 27.15 -16.45 63.24
N ASN A 355 28.15 -17.18 63.70
CA ASN A 355 29.13 -16.67 64.74
C ASN A 355 29.95 -15.47 64.26
N ASP A 356 30.08 -15.27 62.94
CA ASP A 356 30.77 -14.14 62.33
C ASP A 356 29.94 -12.86 62.31
N GLN A 357 28.66 -12.94 62.74
CA GLN A 357 27.69 -11.85 62.78
C GLN A 357 27.57 -11.11 61.45
N SER A 358 27.75 -11.80 60.35
CA SER A 358 27.65 -11.25 59.01
C SER A 358 26.62 -12.02 58.16
N VAL A 359 25.93 -11.30 57.28
CA VAL A 359 24.93 -11.89 56.35
C VAL A 359 25.44 -11.71 54.92
N PRO A 360 25.64 -12.79 54.17
CA PRO A 360 25.99 -12.70 52.77
C PRO A 360 24.81 -12.21 51.95
N ILE A 361 24.95 -11.09 51.26
CA ILE A 361 23.93 -10.52 50.36
C ILE A 361 24.40 -10.72 48.93
N HIS A 362 23.61 -11.45 48.15
CA HIS A 362 23.79 -11.59 46.70
C HIS A 362 22.50 -11.15 46.02
N LEU A 363 22.59 -10.07 45.24
CA LEU A 363 21.47 -9.48 44.53
C LEU A 363 21.74 -9.49 43.02
N GLU A 364 20.71 -9.67 42.22
CA GLU A 364 20.69 -9.38 40.80
C GLU A 364 19.71 -8.23 40.55
N VAL A 365 20.18 -7.19 39.91
CA VAL A 365 19.39 -6.01 39.57
C VAL A 365 19.47 -5.79 38.08
N SER A 366 18.32 -5.43 37.46
CA SER A 366 18.24 -5.12 36.04
C SER A 366 17.20 -4.01 35.81
N ASP A 367 17.53 -3.12 34.86
CA ASP A 367 16.66 -2.01 34.44
C ASP A 367 16.91 -1.64 32.99
N ASP A 368 15.93 -1.01 32.36
CA ASP A 368 15.97 -0.61 30.94
C ASP A 368 17.00 0.51 30.68
N TYR A 369 17.17 1.45 31.64
CA TYR A 369 17.95 2.69 31.45
C TYR A 369 18.93 3.00 32.60
N GLY A 370 18.92 2.20 33.67
CA GLY A 370 19.85 2.30 34.78
C GLY A 370 19.21 2.75 36.08
N PHE A 371 20.03 2.84 37.11
CA PHE A 371 19.60 2.99 38.48
C PHE A 371 20.00 4.35 39.06
N THR A 372 19.27 4.78 40.11
CA THR A 372 19.66 5.91 40.96
C THR A 372 20.25 5.42 42.24
N ASP A 373 19.59 4.55 43.01
CA ASP A 373 20.06 4.05 44.28
C ASP A 373 19.48 2.68 44.62
N LEU A 374 20.18 1.95 45.44
CA LEU A 374 19.79 0.71 46.07
C LEU A 374 19.94 0.86 47.57
N GLN A 375 18.88 0.68 48.31
CA GLN A 375 18.85 0.82 49.75
C GLN A 375 18.49 -0.50 50.42
N LEU A 376 19.07 -0.73 51.61
CA LEU A 376 18.64 -1.74 52.55
C LEU A 376 17.94 -1.04 53.72
N ALA A 377 16.67 -1.32 53.90
CA ALA A 377 15.89 -0.88 55.04
C ALA A 377 15.72 -2.04 56.01
N TYR A 378 15.92 -1.82 57.27
CA TYR A 378 15.82 -2.87 58.28
C TYR A 378 15.19 -2.38 59.57
N GLU A 379 14.61 -3.32 60.29
CA GLU A 379 13.97 -3.16 61.58
C GLU A 379 14.46 -4.28 62.53
N VAL A 380 15.01 -3.86 63.66
CA VAL A 380 15.39 -4.83 64.70
C VAL A 380 14.24 -4.98 65.67
N GLN A 381 13.67 -6.18 65.70
CA GLN A 381 12.58 -6.56 66.61
C GLN A 381 13.17 -7.37 67.78
N ARG A 382 12.91 -6.89 69.00
CA ARG A 382 13.31 -7.58 70.20
C ARG A 382 12.20 -8.46 70.73
N PRO A 383 12.55 -9.55 71.46
CA PRO A 383 11.55 -10.39 72.05
C PRO A 383 10.57 -9.60 72.93
N ALA A 384 9.31 -9.99 72.93
CA ALA A 384 8.21 -9.26 73.58
C ALA A 384 8.42 -9.07 75.11
N TYR A 385 9.22 -9.89 75.76
CA TYR A 385 9.52 -9.76 77.18
C TYR A 385 10.45 -8.61 77.53
N LEU A 386 11.17 -8.04 76.53
CA LEU A 386 12.08 -6.89 76.73
C LEU A 386 11.40 -5.52 76.63
N GLN A 387 10.09 -5.48 76.15
CA GLN A 387 9.30 -4.24 76.01
C GLN A 387 10.08 -3.05 75.36
N ALA A 388 10.92 -3.34 74.39
CA ALA A 388 11.69 -2.36 73.66
C ALA A 388 10.98 -1.98 72.35
N ASP A 389 10.99 -0.71 71.98
CA ASP A 389 10.50 -0.26 70.67
C ASP A 389 11.42 -0.79 69.56
N PRO A 390 10.85 -1.17 68.38
CA PRO A 390 11.63 -1.58 67.24
C PRO A 390 12.57 -0.48 66.76
N TYR A 391 13.81 -0.83 66.46
CA TYR A 391 14.79 0.11 65.87
C TYR A 391 14.76 -0.01 64.35
N VAL A 392 14.42 1.10 63.66
CA VAL A 392 14.32 1.14 62.18
C VAL A 392 15.44 2.02 61.65
N ALA A 393 16.16 1.54 60.66
CA ALA A 393 17.15 2.30 59.92
C ALA A 393 17.25 1.85 58.46
N MET A 394 17.94 2.63 57.65
CA MET A 394 18.25 2.29 56.26
C MET A 394 19.63 2.80 55.89
N PHE A 395 20.25 2.17 54.93
CA PHE A 395 21.51 2.64 54.34
C PHE A 395 21.58 2.33 52.86
N ASN A 396 22.38 3.12 52.12
CA ASN A 396 22.61 2.89 50.69
C ASN A 396 23.69 1.82 50.50
N ILE A 397 23.44 0.96 49.51
CA ILE A 397 24.42 -0.03 49.04
C ILE A 397 25.29 0.65 47.98
N ASN A 398 26.55 0.94 48.33
CA ASN A 398 27.46 1.70 47.48
C ASN A 398 28.04 0.91 46.30
N ASP A 399 27.89 -0.41 46.30
CA ASP A 399 28.39 -1.28 45.25
C ASP A 399 27.53 -1.25 43.97
N LEU A 400 26.44 -0.47 43.96
CA LEU A 400 25.59 -0.26 42.78
C LEU A 400 26.32 0.61 41.75
N ASN A 401 26.52 0.06 40.55
CA ASN A 401 26.97 0.86 39.41
C ASN A 401 25.74 1.41 38.69
N THR A 402 25.49 2.70 38.82
CA THR A 402 24.34 3.40 38.21
C THR A 402 24.37 3.46 36.68
N ASP A 403 25.50 3.13 36.04
CA ASP A 403 25.69 3.13 34.60
C ASP A 403 25.43 1.77 33.94
N SER A 404 25.37 0.71 34.75
CA SER A 404 25.06 -0.64 34.27
C SER A 404 23.56 -0.85 34.17
N LEU A 405 23.11 -1.61 33.19
CA LEU A 405 21.71 -2.01 33.06
C LEU A 405 21.43 -3.31 33.83
N ASP A 406 22.42 -4.19 33.91
CA ASP A 406 22.36 -5.46 34.61
C ASP A 406 23.58 -5.59 35.51
N GLN A 407 23.37 -5.97 36.74
CA GLN A 407 24.45 -6.11 37.70
C GLN A 407 24.15 -7.18 38.75
N THR A 408 25.21 -7.94 39.14
CA THR A 408 25.20 -8.81 40.32
C THR A 408 26.00 -8.14 41.42
N ILE A 409 25.37 -7.88 42.55
CA ILE A 409 25.97 -7.27 43.73
C ILE A 409 26.23 -8.36 44.78
N LYS A 410 27.46 -8.45 45.30
CA LYS A 410 27.84 -9.38 46.33
C LYS A 410 28.53 -8.64 47.44
N MET A 411 27.97 -8.65 48.62
CA MET A 411 28.50 -8.00 49.80
C MET A 411 28.21 -8.82 51.04
N TYR A 412 28.93 -8.51 52.10
CA TYR A 412 28.64 -9.02 53.44
C TYR A 412 28.10 -7.87 54.28
N TRP A 413 26.92 -8.07 54.85
CA TRP A 413 26.34 -7.10 55.77
C TRP A 413 26.75 -7.45 57.17
N ASP A 414 27.63 -6.63 57.77
CA ASP A 414 28.11 -6.75 59.14
C ASP A 414 27.05 -6.24 60.12
N LEU A 415 26.66 -7.08 61.07
CA LEU A 415 25.65 -6.80 62.10
C LEU A 415 26.31 -6.57 63.49
N ASN A 416 27.64 -6.63 63.62
CA ASN A 416 28.34 -6.47 64.90
C ASN A 416 27.98 -5.17 65.64
N ASP A 417 27.86 -4.08 64.90
CA ASP A 417 27.52 -2.76 65.43
C ASP A 417 26.09 -2.62 65.94
N MET A 418 25.23 -3.55 65.66
CA MET A 418 23.81 -3.50 66.08
C MET A 418 23.57 -3.97 67.50
N MET A 419 24.62 -4.53 68.16
CA MET A 419 24.54 -5.07 69.53
C MET A 419 23.31 -6.00 69.70
N LEU A 420 23.13 -6.97 68.76
CA LEU A 420 22.02 -7.91 68.76
C LEU A 420 22.12 -8.84 69.99
N MET A 421 20.96 -9.16 70.54
CA MET A 421 20.86 -10.10 71.70
C MET A 421 20.27 -11.44 71.18
N PRO A 422 20.51 -12.55 71.92
CA PRO A 422 19.83 -13.80 71.55
C PRO A 422 18.34 -13.61 71.43
N GLU A 423 17.70 -14.28 70.43
CA GLU A 423 16.30 -14.19 70.06
C GLU A 423 15.87 -12.85 69.38
N ASP A 424 16.79 -11.90 69.12
CA ASP A 424 16.46 -10.73 68.28
C ASP A 424 16.21 -11.18 66.85
N GLU A 425 15.24 -10.53 66.18
CA GLU A 425 14.97 -10.70 64.75
C GLU A 425 15.28 -9.38 63.99
N VAL A 426 16.10 -9.46 62.95
CA VAL A 426 16.32 -8.36 62.04
C VAL A 426 15.50 -8.58 60.79
N HIS A 427 14.42 -7.82 60.67
CA HIS A 427 13.57 -7.81 59.49
C HIS A 427 14.10 -6.78 58.50
N PHE A 428 14.38 -7.16 57.26
CA PHE A 428 14.93 -6.24 56.28
C PHE A 428 14.39 -6.50 54.89
N HIS A 429 14.43 -5.46 54.06
CA HIS A 429 14.09 -5.53 52.66
C HIS A 429 14.97 -4.57 51.84
N PHE A 430 15.02 -4.81 50.53
CA PHE A 430 15.76 -3.96 49.61
C PHE A 430 14.81 -3.07 48.83
N GLU A 431 15.23 -1.83 48.59
CA GLU A 431 14.51 -0.87 47.75
C GLU A 431 15.45 -0.43 46.64
N LEU A 432 15.04 -0.72 45.39
CA LEU A 432 15.79 -0.34 44.18
C LEU A 432 15.02 0.73 43.43
N THR A 433 15.70 1.82 43.10
CA THR A 433 15.09 2.97 42.41
C THR A 433 15.75 3.17 41.06
N ASP A 434 14.93 3.37 40.00
CA ASP A 434 15.39 3.69 38.65
C ASP A 434 15.86 5.15 38.53
N ASN A 435 16.25 5.53 37.32
CA ASN A 435 16.77 6.87 37.01
C ASN A 435 15.81 7.76 36.23
N ASP A 436 14.50 7.40 36.09
CA ASP A 436 13.51 8.22 35.35
C ASP A 436 13.15 9.50 36.13
N ILE A 437 13.78 10.59 35.74
CA ILE A 437 13.51 11.94 36.31
C ILE A 437 12.33 12.64 35.64
N ILE A 438 11.77 12.10 34.54
CA ILE A 438 10.70 12.73 33.74
C ILE A 438 9.33 12.33 34.25
N SER A 439 9.07 11.02 34.36
CA SER A 439 7.78 10.50 34.87
C SER A 439 7.79 10.39 36.39
N GLY A 440 8.97 10.48 37.01
CA GLY A 440 9.24 10.24 38.41
C GLY A 440 9.89 8.87 38.62
N PRO A 441 10.88 8.79 39.55
CA PRO A 441 11.62 7.55 39.78
C PRO A 441 10.68 6.43 40.25
N LYS A 442 10.81 5.26 39.64
CA LYS A 442 10.07 4.06 39.98
C LYS A 442 10.85 3.24 40.97
N ARG A 443 10.17 2.71 41.97
CA ARG A 443 10.79 1.94 43.05
C ARG A 443 10.24 0.52 43.07
N THR A 444 11.17 -0.44 43.15
CA THR A 444 10.87 -1.85 43.42
C THR A 444 11.34 -2.21 44.81
N VAL A 445 10.46 -2.81 45.58
CA VAL A 445 10.72 -3.25 46.96
C VAL A 445 10.70 -4.78 46.98
N SER A 446 11.70 -5.39 47.61
CA SER A 446 11.75 -6.84 47.80
C SER A 446 10.74 -7.32 48.82
N SER A 447 10.57 -8.63 48.91
CA SER A 447 9.96 -9.26 50.11
C SER A 447 10.84 -8.97 51.34
N THR A 448 10.22 -9.09 52.51
CA THR A 448 10.95 -8.99 53.79
C THR A 448 11.70 -10.28 54.06
N PHE A 449 12.97 -10.14 54.44
CA PHE A 449 13.84 -11.22 54.89
C PHE A 449 14.03 -11.08 56.40
N ILE A 450 14.26 -12.20 57.06
CA ILE A 450 14.42 -12.25 58.52
C ILE A 450 15.75 -12.93 58.85
N VAL A 451 16.58 -12.20 59.59
CA VAL A 451 17.76 -12.79 60.24
C VAL A 451 17.44 -12.97 61.72
N ARG A 452 17.52 -14.20 62.17
CA ARG A 452 17.29 -14.57 63.57
C ARG A 452 18.62 -14.72 64.28
N VAL A 453 18.69 -14.14 65.45
CA VAL A 453 19.79 -14.45 66.38
C VAL A 453 19.42 -15.69 67.17
N PRO A 454 20.19 -16.79 67.07
CA PRO A 454 19.90 -18.00 67.79
C PRO A 454 19.68 -17.78 69.29
N SER A 455 18.75 -18.50 69.91
CA SER A 455 18.62 -18.50 71.36
C SER A 455 19.84 -19.15 72.03
N LEU A 456 20.04 -18.90 73.29
CA LEU A 456 21.13 -19.56 74.04
C LEU A 456 20.92 -21.09 74.00
N ALA A 457 19.68 -21.57 74.00
CA ALA A 457 19.39 -22.99 73.92
C ALA A 457 19.79 -23.59 72.57
N ASP A 458 19.48 -22.89 71.45
CA ASP A 458 19.84 -23.32 70.09
C ASP A 458 21.38 -23.33 69.91
N LEU A 459 22.08 -22.35 70.51
CA LEU A 459 23.55 -22.32 70.50
C LEU A 459 24.15 -23.51 71.20
N TYR A 460 23.59 -23.91 72.36
CA TYR A 460 24.06 -25.10 73.08
C TYR A 460 23.77 -26.36 72.30
N GLU A 461 22.56 -26.50 71.69
CA GLU A 461 22.19 -27.65 70.88
C GLU A 461 23.08 -27.76 69.61
N ASN A 462 23.39 -26.64 68.95
CA ASN A 462 24.30 -26.61 67.80
C ASN A 462 25.72 -27.04 68.16
N VAL A 463 26.24 -26.63 69.38
CA VAL A 463 27.54 -27.10 69.89
C VAL A 463 27.49 -28.59 70.14
N GLU A 464 26.42 -29.10 70.82
CA GLU A 464 26.28 -30.51 71.12
C GLU A 464 26.17 -31.35 69.84
N ASN A 465 25.42 -30.90 68.83
CA ASN A 465 25.32 -31.56 67.53
C ASN A 465 26.65 -31.58 66.78
N SER A 466 27.39 -30.44 66.77
CA SER A 466 28.71 -30.37 66.16
C SER A 466 29.75 -31.26 66.88
N GLU A 467 29.67 -31.39 68.23
CA GLU A 467 30.48 -32.36 68.95
C GLU A 467 30.14 -33.77 68.59
N ASN A 468 28.83 -34.11 68.45
CA ASN A 468 28.38 -35.44 68.05
C ASN A 468 28.80 -35.79 66.63
N ASP A 469 28.59 -34.89 65.67
CA ASP A 469 29.03 -35.08 64.27
C ASP A 469 30.54 -35.30 64.20
N PHE A 470 31.33 -34.48 64.96
CA PHE A 470 32.79 -34.66 65.06
C PHE A 470 33.18 -36.03 65.66
N ILE A 471 32.47 -36.47 66.70
CA ILE A 471 32.67 -37.79 67.27
C ILE A 471 32.35 -38.90 66.31
N ASP A 472 31.23 -38.80 65.57
CA ASP A 472 30.83 -39.76 64.56
C ASP A 472 31.81 -39.83 63.38
N ASP A 473 32.30 -38.70 62.88
CA ASP A 473 33.35 -38.65 61.87
C ASP A 473 34.64 -39.35 62.36
N VAL A 474 35.11 -39.01 63.60
CA VAL A 474 36.30 -39.67 64.17
C VAL A 474 36.09 -41.17 64.38
N LEU A 475 34.90 -41.61 64.83
CA LEU A 475 34.58 -43.04 64.94
C LEU A 475 34.54 -43.75 63.56
N SER A 476 34.04 -43.10 62.55
CA SER A 476 34.05 -43.61 61.16
C SER A 476 35.49 -43.80 60.66
N ASP A 477 36.34 -42.79 60.87
CA ASP A 477 37.75 -42.84 60.47
C ASP A 477 38.52 -43.94 61.21
N ILE A 478 38.25 -44.11 62.52
CA ILE A 478 38.83 -45.22 63.31
C ILE A 478 38.42 -46.59 62.74
N GLN A 479 37.13 -46.72 62.36
CA GLN A 479 36.60 -47.96 61.78
C GLN A 479 37.25 -48.30 60.45
N GLU A 480 37.46 -47.31 59.56
CA GLU A 480 38.19 -47.48 58.33
C GLU A 480 39.65 -47.89 58.53
N ILE A 481 40.30 -47.33 59.54
CA ILE A 481 41.69 -47.72 59.93
C ILE A 481 41.71 -49.15 60.43
N GLU A 482 40.76 -49.61 61.26
CA GLU A 482 40.66 -51.01 61.69
C GLU A 482 40.46 -51.98 60.50
N ASP A 483 39.57 -51.62 59.54
CA ASP A 483 39.38 -52.39 58.33
C ASP A 483 40.63 -52.49 57.45
N LEU A 484 41.36 -51.37 57.31
CA LEU A 484 42.65 -51.33 56.64
C LEU A 484 43.69 -52.23 57.35
N LYS A 485 43.74 -52.18 58.67
CA LYS A 485 44.62 -53.03 59.42
C LYS A 485 44.29 -54.50 59.23
N GLU A 486 43.02 -54.89 59.27
CA GLU A 486 42.62 -56.27 58.99
C GLU A 486 43.01 -56.73 57.57
N GLN A 487 42.90 -55.82 56.57
CA GLN A 487 43.35 -56.09 55.22
C GLN A 487 44.88 -56.27 55.16
N PHE A 488 45.66 -55.47 55.90
CA PHE A 488 47.12 -55.63 55.96
C PHE A 488 47.50 -56.94 56.66
N GLU A 489 46.87 -57.33 57.74
CA GLU A 489 47.11 -58.60 58.43
C GLU A 489 46.79 -59.83 57.55
N LYS A 490 45.69 -59.76 56.80
CA LYS A 490 45.36 -60.80 55.80
C LYS A 490 46.39 -60.90 54.70
N MET A 491 46.83 -59.75 54.18
CA MET A 491 47.89 -59.69 53.17
C MET A 491 49.24 -60.20 53.71
N GLU A 492 49.63 -59.90 54.93
CA GLU A 492 50.84 -60.38 55.56
C GLU A 492 50.84 -61.91 55.68
N LEU A 493 49.69 -62.48 56.04
CA LEU A 493 49.49 -63.93 56.11
C LEU A 493 49.58 -64.60 54.75
N GLU A 494 49.11 -63.96 53.69
CA GLU A 494 49.21 -64.46 52.32
C GLU A 494 50.65 -64.36 51.79
N VAL A 495 51.35 -63.29 52.01
CA VAL A 495 52.76 -63.11 51.66
C VAL A 495 53.67 -64.08 52.36
N LEU A 496 53.41 -64.41 53.63
CA LEU A 496 54.16 -65.42 54.41
C LEU A 496 53.94 -66.85 53.87
N LYS A 497 52.85 -67.11 53.14
CA LYS A 497 52.52 -68.42 52.54
C LYS A 497 53.07 -68.56 51.11
N SER A 498 53.25 -67.51 50.37
CA SER A 498 53.78 -67.47 49.00
C SER A 498 55.15 -66.84 49.01
N LYS A 499 56.17 -67.54 48.45
CA LYS A 499 57.55 -67.01 48.40
C LYS A 499 57.75 -65.82 47.45
N GLU A 500 56.78 -65.47 46.64
CA GLU A 500 56.76 -64.31 45.70
C GLU A 500 55.35 -63.77 45.69
N LEU A 501 55.17 -62.43 45.62
CA LEU A 501 53.92 -61.71 45.46
C LEU A 501 53.42 -61.88 44.02
N ASP A 502 52.15 -62.33 43.86
CA ASP A 502 51.48 -62.34 42.57
C ASP A 502 51.05 -60.89 42.20
N TRP A 503 50.89 -60.63 40.94
CA TRP A 503 50.56 -59.28 40.43
C TRP A 503 49.29 -58.71 41.07
N ASP A 504 48.26 -59.51 41.30
CA ASP A 504 47.03 -59.10 41.95
C ASP A 504 47.25 -58.70 43.41
N GLN A 505 48.16 -59.37 44.13
CA GLN A 505 48.55 -59.05 45.51
C GLN A 505 49.38 -57.77 45.59
N GLU A 506 50.28 -57.51 44.60
CA GLU A 506 51.04 -56.26 44.48
C GLU A 506 50.14 -55.05 44.25
N GLN A 507 49.10 -55.22 43.36
CA GLN A 507 48.14 -54.16 43.09
C GLN A 507 47.22 -53.88 44.29
N SER A 508 46.81 -54.91 45.02
CA SER A 508 46.01 -54.80 46.24
C SER A 508 46.79 -54.09 47.36
N LEU A 509 48.10 -54.39 47.51
CA LEU A 509 48.96 -53.72 48.48
C LEU A 509 49.15 -52.23 48.13
N LYS A 510 49.34 -51.90 46.85
CA LYS A 510 49.46 -50.52 46.41
C LYS A 510 48.20 -49.71 46.69
N ASN A 511 47.04 -50.27 46.39
CA ASN A 511 45.75 -49.66 46.62
C ASN A 511 45.51 -49.44 48.14
N SER A 512 45.87 -50.41 48.98
CA SER A 512 45.74 -50.27 50.44
C SER A 512 46.72 -49.23 51.03
N ILE A 513 47.91 -49.10 50.49
CA ILE A 513 48.88 -48.04 50.87
C ILE A 513 48.36 -46.66 50.46
N GLU A 514 47.76 -46.54 49.28
CA GLU A 514 47.21 -45.30 48.77
C GLU A 514 45.99 -44.84 49.61
N LYS A 515 45.08 -45.77 49.94
CA LYS A 515 43.99 -45.50 50.87
C LYS A 515 44.50 -45.08 52.26
N SER A 516 45.47 -45.79 52.81
CA SER A 516 46.04 -45.44 54.12
C SER A 516 46.64 -44.04 54.15
N LYS A 517 47.26 -43.61 53.01
CA LYS A 517 47.77 -42.21 52.91
C LYS A 517 46.63 -41.20 52.87
N GLU A 518 45.57 -41.50 52.14
CA GLU A 518 44.40 -40.64 52.00
C GLU A 518 43.71 -40.47 53.37
N GLU A 519 43.54 -41.53 54.15
CA GLU A 519 42.97 -41.51 55.50
C GLU A 519 43.84 -40.74 56.49
N ILE A 520 45.18 -40.89 56.47
CA ILE A 520 46.07 -40.10 57.28
C ILE A 520 46.03 -38.60 56.95
N GLU A 521 45.89 -38.26 55.65
CA GLU A 521 45.73 -36.88 55.20
C GLU A 521 44.40 -36.28 55.67
N ASN A 522 43.31 -37.09 55.67
CA ASN A 522 42.01 -36.66 56.19
C ASN A 522 42.06 -36.43 57.67
N LEU A 523 42.67 -37.33 58.46
CA LEU A 523 42.88 -37.16 59.92
C LEU A 523 43.73 -35.93 60.23
N GLU A 524 44.76 -35.63 59.45
CA GLU A 524 45.56 -34.39 59.64
C GLU A 524 44.75 -33.12 59.35
N LYS A 525 43.72 -33.17 58.48
CA LYS A 525 42.85 -32.03 58.26
C LYS A 525 41.79 -31.83 59.36
N VAL A 526 41.41 -32.90 60.02
CA VAL A 526 40.45 -32.90 61.17
C VAL A 526 41.13 -32.52 62.50
N ALA A 527 42.43 -32.77 62.71
CA ALA A 527 43.22 -32.36 63.86
C ALA A 527 43.62 -30.86 63.75
#